data_1b2a49169f68e7874dafac3a66036c5f
#
_entry.id   1b2a49169f68e7874dafac3a66036c5f
#
_cell.length_a   1.000
_cell.length_b   1.000
_cell.length_c   1.000
_cell.angle_alpha   90.00
_cell.angle_beta   90.00
_cell.angle_gamma   90.00
#
_symmetry.space_group_name_H-M   'P 1'
#
loop_
_entity.id
_entity.type
_entity.pdbx_description
1 polymer ?
#
loop_
_entity_poly.entity_id
_entity_poly.type
_entity_poly.pdbx_seq_one_letter_code
_entity_poly.pdbx_strand_id
1 'polypeptide(L)'
;MNSFDINRFGRALRWMISVNFRSLLMWTLGLTLGVAMGELMVRAMIQTTTPQETHTTGILGGFFVVYIIIGVVVGICNLFVELDKKPRRQAFLMLPATNLEKFLAATVFATVSGFVMMHLSFIVGDTLRVAFRAVFYGDSWNSFVVPEFVKMMTFDGIGVHHTLGYRLMGLVFLVCGLTWVHSFYTLGGTLFRKYAFVISSIALVVGVTLLVWFSKNHEVRLFVTNYENGVIVKEQIGTVTYILTAFFAVFSIVNYWLSFRIFKGFELITNKWMNYDFYK
;
A
#
# COMPACT_ATOMS: atom_id res chain seq x y z
N MET A 1 -22.76 -7.30 -25.34
CA MET A 1 -21.26 -7.24 -25.22
C MET A 1 -20.89 -7.77 -23.83
N ASN A 2 -20.90 -9.09 -23.67
CA ASN A 2 -20.77 -9.68 -22.31
C ASN A 2 -19.43 -10.39 -22.05
N SER A 3 -18.52 -10.45 -23.04
CA SER A 3 -17.19 -11.05 -22.87
C SER A 3 -16.12 -9.99 -22.65
N PHE A 4 -15.16 -10.31 -21.76
CA PHE A 4 -13.96 -9.50 -21.52
C PHE A 4 -13.09 -9.46 -22.79
N ASP A 5 -12.60 -8.25 -23.16
CA ASP A 5 -11.72 -8.04 -24.30
C ASP A 5 -10.49 -7.22 -23.83
N ILE A 6 -9.32 -7.82 -24.01
CA ILE A 6 -8.04 -7.24 -23.58
C ILE A 6 -7.73 -5.91 -24.31
N ASN A 7 -8.17 -5.77 -25.56
CA ASN A 7 -7.95 -4.54 -26.34
C ASN A 7 -8.81 -3.39 -25.82
N ARG A 8 -10.05 -3.65 -25.41
CA ARG A 8 -10.91 -2.64 -24.78
C ARG A 8 -10.39 -2.25 -23.39
N PHE A 9 -9.96 -3.24 -22.59
CA PHE A 9 -9.29 -3.02 -21.33
C PHE A 9 -8.04 -2.14 -21.50
N GLY A 10 -7.17 -2.49 -22.46
CA GLY A 10 -5.94 -1.72 -22.74
C GLY A 10 -6.21 -0.27 -23.16
N ARG A 11 -7.27 -0.03 -23.96
CA ARG A 11 -7.70 1.34 -24.33
C ARG A 11 -8.20 2.13 -23.14
N ALA A 12 -8.98 1.51 -22.25
CA ALA A 12 -9.44 2.15 -21.01
C ALA A 12 -8.26 2.50 -20.09
N LEU A 13 -7.30 1.59 -19.93
CA LEU A 13 -6.08 1.82 -19.14
C LEU A 13 -5.23 2.95 -19.72
N ARG A 14 -5.00 2.94 -21.04
CA ARG A 14 -4.26 4.01 -21.74
C ARG A 14 -4.92 5.37 -21.57
N TRP A 15 -6.24 5.43 -21.66
CA TRP A 15 -7.00 6.67 -21.41
C TRP A 15 -6.75 7.19 -19.99
N MET A 16 -6.81 6.32 -18.98
CA MET A 16 -6.56 6.71 -17.59
C MET A 16 -5.14 7.24 -17.38
N ILE A 17 -4.14 6.59 -17.97
CA ILE A 17 -2.76 7.05 -17.91
C ILE A 17 -2.64 8.45 -18.55
N SER A 18 -3.19 8.64 -19.74
CA SER A 18 -3.06 9.91 -20.45
C SER A 18 -3.74 11.09 -19.75
N VAL A 19 -4.93 10.86 -19.17
CA VAL A 19 -5.68 11.90 -18.43
C VAL A 19 -5.00 12.28 -17.11
N ASN A 20 -4.33 11.33 -16.47
CA ASN A 20 -3.72 11.55 -15.15
C ASN A 20 -2.20 11.78 -15.21
N PHE A 21 -1.58 11.71 -16.38
CA PHE A 21 -0.12 11.76 -16.54
C PHE A 21 0.53 12.98 -15.87
N ARG A 22 -0.01 14.18 -16.11
CA ARG A 22 0.49 15.42 -15.49
C ARG A 22 0.37 15.39 -13.96
N SER A 23 -0.74 14.88 -13.45
CA SER A 23 -0.97 14.75 -12.02
C SER A 23 0.03 13.77 -11.40
N LEU A 24 0.23 12.61 -12.04
CA LEU A 24 1.21 11.61 -11.59
C LEU A 24 2.63 12.18 -11.53
N LEU A 25 3.07 12.91 -12.57
CA LEU A 25 4.39 13.56 -12.57
C LEU A 25 4.54 14.56 -11.42
N MET A 26 3.56 15.43 -11.21
CA MET A 26 3.61 16.43 -10.14
C MET A 26 3.62 15.78 -8.75
N TRP A 27 2.83 14.73 -8.54
CA TRP A 27 2.85 13.96 -7.29
C TRP A 27 4.20 13.25 -7.09
N THR A 28 4.74 12.62 -8.14
CA THR A 28 6.06 11.95 -8.06
C THR A 28 7.16 12.93 -7.69
N LEU A 29 7.20 14.12 -8.31
CA LEU A 29 8.18 15.17 -7.98
C LEU A 29 8.01 15.66 -6.55
N GLY A 30 6.78 15.96 -6.12
CA GLY A 30 6.51 16.39 -4.74
C GLY A 30 6.92 15.35 -3.71
N LEU A 31 6.59 14.08 -3.95
CA LEU A 31 6.97 12.97 -3.10
C LEU A 31 8.50 12.76 -3.07
N THR A 32 9.18 12.86 -4.21
CA THR A 32 10.65 12.77 -4.29
C THR A 32 11.33 13.82 -3.40
N LEU A 33 10.87 15.07 -3.48
CA LEU A 33 11.38 16.14 -2.63
C LEU A 33 11.03 15.90 -1.16
N GLY A 34 9.80 15.47 -0.87
CA GLY A 34 9.35 15.13 0.48
C GLY A 34 10.19 14.02 1.12
N VAL A 35 10.52 12.98 0.33
CA VAL A 35 11.41 11.89 0.78
C VAL A 35 12.81 12.40 1.06
N ALA A 36 13.44 13.09 0.12
CA ALA A 36 14.79 13.62 0.30
C ALA A 36 14.90 14.53 1.53
N MET A 37 13.96 15.45 1.71
CA MET A 37 13.91 16.35 2.87
C MET A 37 13.60 15.62 4.17
N GLY A 38 12.66 14.69 4.15
CA GLY A 38 12.31 13.88 5.31
C GLY A 38 13.50 13.05 5.83
N GLU A 39 14.23 12.39 4.93
CA GLU A 39 15.43 11.64 5.27
C GLU A 39 16.54 12.52 5.84
N LEU A 40 16.77 13.71 5.25
CA LEU A 40 17.73 14.68 5.77
C LEU A 40 17.36 15.12 7.19
N MET A 41 16.09 15.41 7.46
CA MET A 41 15.59 15.80 8.79
C MET A 41 15.74 14.67 9.80
N VAL A 42 15.28 13.45 9.47
CA VAL A 42 15.38 12.28 10.37
C VAL A 42 16.84 12.01 10.71
N ARG A 43 17.73 12.05 9.72
CA ARG A 43 19.16 11.82 9.93
C ARG A 43 19.79 12.92 10.80
N ALA A 44 19.44 14.19 10.60
CA ALA A 44 19.90 15.28 11.45
C ALA A 44 19.46 15.09 12.91
N MET A 45 18.24 14.64 13.15
CA MET A 45 17.73 14.36 14.50
C MET A 45 18.44 13.17 15.15
N ILE A 46 18.71 12.09 14.42
CA ILE A 46 19.33 10.88 14.97
C ILE A 46 20.84 11.08 15.20
N GLN A 47 21.54 11.80 14.33
CA GLN A 47 22.98 12.07 14.49
C GLN A 47 23.31 12.85 15.75
N THR A 48 22.37 13.60 16.30
CA THR A 48 22.56 14.28 17.59
C THR A 48 22.48 13.32 18.79
N THR A 49 21.92 12.12 18.60
CA THR A 49 21.66 11.15 19.68
C THR A 49 22.49 9.89 19.60
N THR A 50 22.86 9.42 18.40
CA THR A 50 23.63 8.17 18.20
C THR A 50 24.56 8.25 16.97
N PRO A 51 25.89 8.01 17.15
CA PRO A 51 26.88 8.16 16.05
C PRO A 51 26.91 7.02 15.01
N GLN A 52 26.08 5.98 15.12
CA GLN A 52 26.21 4.78 14.29
C GLN A 52 25.40 4.85 12.98
N GLU A 53 26.06 4.97 11.83
CA GLU A 53 25.45 5.10 10.50
C GLU A 53 24.51 3.93 10.14
N THR A 54 24.88 2.69 10.47
CA THR A 54 24.09 1.49 10.19
C THR A 54 22.72 1.47 10.89
N HIS A 55 22.65 2.03 12.11
CA HIS A 55 21.41 2.12 12.85
C HIS A 55 20.44 3.12 12.21
N THR A 56 20.95 4.24 11.70
CA THR A 56 20.14 5.28 11.06
C THR A 56 19.53 4.82 9.74
N THR A 57 20.30 4.09 8.92
CA THR A 57 19.79 3.55 7.64
C THR A 57 18.71 2.47 7.85
N GLY A 58 18.85 1.65 8.91
CA GLY A 58 17.83 0.67 9.29
C GLY A 58 16.51 1.32 9.71
N ILE A 59 16.55 2.38 10.54
CA ILE A 59 15.36 3.15 10.93
C ILE A 59 14.69 3.78 9.71
N LEU A 60 15.46 4.40 8.82
CA LEU A 60 14.94 4.99 7.59
C LEU A 60 14.29 3.94 6.69
N GLY A 61 14.88 2.73 6.57
CA GLY A 61 14.30 1.61 5.84
C GLY A 61 12.91 1.23 6.38
N GLY A 62 12.74 1.19 7.72
CA GLY A 62 11.44 0.93 8.36
C GLY A 62 10.39 2.01 8.05
N PHE A 63 10.75 3.29 8.10
CA PHE A 63 9.86 4.38 7.70
C PHE A 63 9.42 4.26 6.24
N PHE A 64 10.28 3.73 5.38
CA PHE A 64 9.98 3.53 3.97
C PHE A 64 8.92 2.48 3.72
N VAL A 65 8.94 1.36 4.42
CA VAL A 65 7.90 0.34 4.34
C VAL A 65 6.53 0.97 4.63
N VAL A 66 6.44 1.74 5.71
CA VAL A 66 5.21 2.44 6.11
C VAL A 66 4.79 3.47 5.05
N TYR A 67 5.73 4.24 4.52
CA TYR A 67 5.49 5.22 3.45
C TYR A 67 4.89 4.59 2.20
N ILE A 68 5.45 3.47 1.72
CA ILE A 68 4.95 2.77 0.53
C ILE A 68 3.53 2.23 0.77
N ILE A 69 3.29 1.61 1.93
CA ILE A 69 1.97 1.06 2.28
C ILE A 69 0.92 2.18 2.30
N ILE A 70 1.20 3.27 3.01
CA ILE A 70 0.28 4.42 3.09
C ILE A 70 0.04 5.01 1.70
N GLY A 71 1.07 5.19 0.89
CA GLY A 71 0.96 5.80 -0.42
C GLY A 71 0.14 4.97 -1.41
N VAL A 72 0.31 3.65 -1.43
CA VAL A 72 -0.50 2.75 -2.26
C VAL A 72 -1.96 2.80 -1.82
N VAL A 73 -2.22 2.78 -0.52
CA VAL A 73 -3.58 2.86 0.06
C VAL A 73 -4.27 4.19 -0.29
N VAL A 74 -3.56 5.31 -0.12
CA VAL A 74 -4.08 6.64 -0.48
C VAL A 74 -4.36 6.73 -1.98
N GLY A 75 -3.46 6.18 -2.81
CA GLY A 75 -3.63 6.16 -4.27
C GLY A 75 -4.93 5.46 -4.70
N ILE A 76 -5.23 4.31 -4.09
CA ILE A 76 -6.44 3.52 -4.41
C ILE A 76 -7.71 4.24 -3.98
N CYS A 77 -7.75 4.82 -2.78
CA CYS A 77 -8.91 5.59 -2.33
C CYS A 77 -9.19 6.79 -3.20
N ASN A 78 -8.13 7.49 -3.64
CA ASN A 78 -8.27 8.72 -4.41
C ASN A 78 -8.68 8.48 -5.87
N LEU A 79 -8.47 7.30 -6.43
CA LEU A 79 -8.85 7.02 -7.81
C LEU A 79 -10.35 7.20 -8.04
N PHE A 80 -11.19 6.66 -7.15
CA PHE A 80 -12.63 6.77 -7.26
C PHE A 80 -13.15 8.15 -6.85
N VAL A 81 -12.43 8.87 -6.00
CA VAL A 81 -12.72 10.27 -5.64
C VAL A 81 -12.49 11.21 -6.85
N GLU A 82 -11.49 10.95 -7.69
CA GLU A 82 -11.28 11.73 -8.91
C GLU A 82 -12.42 11.57 -9.94
N LEU A 83 -13.10 10.41 -9.95
CA LEU A 83 -14.30 10.18 -10.75
C LEU A 83 -15.53 10.95 -10.22
N ASP A 84 -15.41 11.63 -9.09
CA ASP A 84 -16.47 12.42 -8.50
C ASP A 84 -16.77 13.72 -9.27
N LYS A 85 -15.81 14.22 -10.04
CA LYS A 85 -16.01 15.39 -10.92
C LYS A 85 -16.87 15.00 -12.12
N LYS A 86 -18.04 15.61 -12.26
CA LYS A 86 -19.02 15.31 -13.32
C LYS A 86 -18.42 15.12 -14.72
N PRO A 87 -17.52 16.00 -15.24
CA PRO A 87 -16.99 15.85 -16.59
C PRO A 87 -16.11 14.58 -16.75
N ARG A 88 -15.28 14.28 -15.75
CA ARG A 88 -14.42 13.08 -15.77
C ARG A 88 -15.24 11.80 -15.65
N ARG A 89 -16.24 11.80 -14.78
CA ARG A 89 -17.17 10.67 -14.64
C ARG A 89 -17.92 10.40 -15.92
N GLN A 90 -18.45 11.43 -16.60
CA GLN A 90 -19.11 11.28 -17.90
C GLN A 90 -18.16 10.67 -18.93
N ALA A 91 -16.97 11.23 -19.09
CA ALA A 91 -15.98 10.73 -20.04
C ALA A 91 -15.61 9.26 -19.75
N PHE A 92 -15.43 8.88 -18.48
CA PHE A 92 -15.12 7.52 -18.08
C PHE A 92 -16.28 6.54 -18.33
N LEU A 93 -17.51 6.94 -17.99
CA LEU A 93 -18.69 6.10 -18.20
C LEU A 93 -19.00 5.91 -19.68
N MET A 94 -18.69 6.89 -20.54
CA MET A 94 -18.87 6.82 -21.99
C MET A 94 -17.79 6.03 -22.72
N LEU A 95 -16.72 5.57 -22.05
CA LEU A 95 -15.73 4.71 -22.70
C LEU A 95 -16.36 3.44 -23.28
N PRO A 96 -16.00 3.03 -24.52
CA PRO A 96 -16.54 1.83 -25.16
C PRO A 96 -15.92 0.55 -24.57
N ALA A 97 -16.16 0.31 -23.29
CA ALA A 97 -15.68 -0.83 -22.52
C ALA A 97 -16.77 -1.32 -21.56
N THR A 98 -16.75 -2.59 -21.19
CA THR A 98 -17.69 -3.15 -20.20
C THR A 98 -17.40 -2.60 -18.79
N ASN A 99 -18.38 -2.71 -17.89
CA ASN A 99 -18.19 -2.27 -16.49
C ASN A 99 -17.05 -3.03 -15.81
N LEU A 100 -16.85 -4.31 -16.13
CA LEU A 100 -15.76 -5.11 -15.61
C LEU A 100 -14.40 -4.59 -16.12
N GLU A 101 -14.28 -4.32 -17.42
CA GLU A 101 -13.04 -3.78 -18.00
C GLU A 101 -12.70 -2.41 -17.42
N LYS A 102 -13.70 -1.54 -17.23
CA LYS A 102 -13.53 -0.21 -16.62
C LYS A 102 -13.08 -0.32 -15.16
N PHE A 103 -13.73 -1.18 -14.36
CA PHE A 103 -13.38 -1.39 -12.96
C PHE A 103 -11.97 -1.94 -12.81
N LEU A 104 -11.62 -2.98 -13.59
CA LEU A 104 -10.28 -3.57 -13.58
C LEU A 104 -9.22 -2.56 -14.05
N ALA A 105 -9.50 -1.81 -15.14
CA ALA A 105 -8.57 -0.78 -15.61
C ALA A 105 -8.33 0.29 -14.54
N ALA A 106 -9.36 0.74 -13.85
CA ALA A 106 -9.26 1.70 -12.77
C ALA A 106 -8.43 1.15 -11.60
N THR A 107 -8.74 -0.06 -11.12
CA THR A 107 -8.04 -0.67 -9.98
C THR A 107 -6.58 -0.95 -10.32
N VAL A 108 -6.30 -1.54 -11.49
CA VAL A 108 -4.93 -1.81 -11.95
C VAL A 108 -4.14 -0.50 -12.13
N PHE A 109 -4.76 0.51 -12.74
CA PHE A 109 -4.11 1.82 -12.89
C PHE A 109 -3.72 2.41 -11.53
N ALA A 110 -4.63 2.47 -10.56
CA ALA A 110 -4.33 3.03 -9.24
C ALA A 110 -3.23 2.26 -8.51
N THR A 111 -3.31 0.92 -8.53
CA THR A 111 -2.34 0.06 -7.87
C THR A 111 -0.95 0.19 -8.48
N VAL A 112 -0.86 0.03 -9.81
CA VAL A 112 0.43 0.06 -10.51
C VAL A 112 1.03 1.46 -10.50
N SER A 113 0.23 2.51 -10.78
CA SER A 113 0.76 3.88 -10.74
C SER A 113 1.17 4.30 -9.33
N GLY A 114 0.40 3.94 -8.30
CA GLY A 114 0.76 4.19 -6.90
C GLY A 114 2.06 3.48 -6.52
N PHE A 115 2.18 2.19 -6.86
CA PHE A 115 3.39 1.41 -6.60
C PHE A 115 4.62 2.01 -7.29
N VAL A 116 4.54 2.25 -8.60
CA VAL A 116 5.65 2.83 -9.39
C VAL A 116 6.03 4.21 -8.86
N MET A 117 5.05 5.08 -8.62
CA MET A 117 5.26 6.43 -8.11
C MET A 117 5.97 6.42 -6.75
N MET A 118 5.55 5.56 -5.82
CA MET A 118 6.15 5.46 -4.49
C MET A 118 7.59 4.96 -4.53
N HIS A 119 7.85 3.89 -5.30
CA HIS A 119 9.20 3.34 -5.42
C HIS A 119 10.14 4.30 -6.16
N LEU A 120 9.65 4.91 -7.26
CA LEU A 120 10.45 5.86 -8.03
C LEU A 120 10.81 7.10 -7.20
N SER A 121 9.83 7.68 -6.49
CA SER A 121 10.07 8.83 -5.61
C SER A 121 11.04 8.51 -4.47
N PHE A 122 11.00 7.29 -3.95
CA PHE A 122 11.95 6.82 -2.96
C PHE A 122 13.38 6.72 -3.53
N ILE A 123 13.56 5.96 -4.59
CA ILE A 123 14.90 5.73 -5.17
C ILE A 123 15.55 7.06 -5.56
N VAL A 124 14.78 7.95 -6.22
CA VAL A 124 15.28 9.26 -6.62
C VAL A 124 15.50 10.17 -5.41
N GLY A 125 14.60 10.16 -4.43
CA GLY A 125 14.73 10.94 -3.19
C GLY A 125 15.95 10.55 -2.37
N ASP A 126 16.17 9.24 -2.15
CA ASP A 126 17.36 8.72 -1.46
C ASP A 126 18.65 9.09 -2.21
N THR A 127 18.63 8.98 -3.56
CA THR A 127 19.77 9.41 -4.39
C THR A 127 20.07 10.90 -4.23
N LEU A 128 19.04 11.76 -4.25
CA LEU A 128 19.20 13.20 -4.04
C LEU A 128 19.76 13.51 -2.65
N ARG A 129 19.30 12.82 -1.61
CA ARG A 129 19.82 12.95 -0.25
C ARG A 129 21.31 12.58 -0.19
N VAL A 130 21.69 11.42 -0.75
CA VAL A 130 23.10 10.97 -0.76
C VAL A 130 23.98 11.98 -1.49
N ALA A 131 23.54 12.41 -2.69
CA ALA A 131 24.27 13.42 -3.46
C ALA A 131 24.43 14.75 -2.71
N PHE A 132 23.37 15.24 -2.08
CA PHE A 132 23.42 16.45 -1.27
C PHE A 132 24.43 16.34 -0.13
N ARG A 133 24.41 15.22 0.59
CA ARG A 133 25.32 15.01 1.72
C ARG A 133 26.76 14.80 1.28
N ALA A 134 27.01 14.10 0.18
CA ALA A 134 28.35 13.95 -0.37
C ALA A 134 28.97 15.30 -0.75
N VAL A 135 28.18 16.19 -1.37
CA VAL A 135 28.66 17.50 -1.82
C VAL A 135 28.86 18.48 -0.67
N PHE A 136 27.91 18.56 0.27
CA PHE A 136 27.93 19.61 1.31
C PHE A 136 28.55 19.18 2.64
N TYR A 137 28.58 17.88 2.95
CA TYR A 137 29.09 17.35 4.23
C TYR A 137 30.27 16.39 4.07
N GLY A 138 30.67 16.06 2.82
CA GLY A 138 31.78 15.12 2.58
C GLY A 138 31.48 13.68 2.98
N ASP A 139 30.19 13.30 3.07
CA ASP A 139 29.79 11.95 3.45
C ASP A 139 30.13 10.94 2.34
N SER A 140 30.25 9.67 2.72
CA SER A 140 30.48 8.58 1.76
C SER A 140 29.26 8.32 0.87
N TRP A 141 29.49 7.99 -0.40
CA TRP A 141 28.44 7.60 -1.35
C TRP A 141 27.72 6.27 -0.99
N ASN A 142 28.15 5.57 0.06
CA ASN A 142 27.63 4.27 0.45
C ASN A 142 26.44 4.34 1.45
N SER A 143 25.95 5.52 1.77
CA SER A 143 24.91 5.73 2.78
C SER A 143 23.47 5.59 2.26
N PHE A 144 23.25 4.79 1.20
CA PHE A 144 21.92 4.52 0.64
C PHE A 144 21.03 3.73 1.60
N VAL A 145 19.75 4.09 1.66
CA VAL A 145 18.71 3.37 2.42
C VAL A 145 18.10 2.22 1.60
N VAL A 146 18.13 2.32 0.26
CA VAL A 146 17.58 1.31 -0.65
C VAL A 146 18.09 -0.12 -0.35
N PRO A 147 19.39 -0.38 -0.12
CA PRO A 147 19.87 -1.72 0.21
C PRO A 147 19.28 -2.27 1.52
N GLU A 148 19.13 -1.43 2.54
CA GLU A 148 18.53 -1.85 3.82
C GLU A 148 17.04 -2.14 3.68
N PHE A 149 16.33 -1.37 2.86
CA PHE A 149 14.94 -1.66 2.51
C PHE A 149 14.80 -3.03 1.81
N VAL A 150 15.68 -3.34 0.86
CA VAL A 150 15.68 -4.66 0.18
C VAL A 150 15.95 -5.79 1.17
N LYS A 151 16.91 -5.65 2.07
CA LYS A 151 17.18 -6.63 3.13
C LYS A 151 15.96 -6.86 4.02
N MET A 152 15.27 -5.80 4.41
CA MET A 152 14.01 -5.92 5.19
C MET A 152 12.92 -6.67 4.43
N MET A 153 12.77 -6.43 3.12
CA MET A 153 11.79 -7.13 2.29
C MET A 153 12.11 -8.60 2.07
N THR A 154 13.41 -8.96 2.02
CA THR A 154 13.88 -10.34 1.85
C THR A 154 14.03 -11.13 3.15
N PHE A 155 13.78 -10.48 4.30
CA PHE A 155 14.01 -11.02 5.65
C PHE A 155 15.46 -11.47 5.90
N ASP A 156 16.41 -11.03 5.06
CA ASP A 156 17.85 -11.36 5.22
C ASP A 156 18.54 -10.49 6.28
N GLY A 157 17.93 -9.38 6.68
CA GLY A 157 18.51 -8.38 7.60
C GLY A 157 18.49 -8.75 9.07
N ILE A 158 17.84 -9.84 9.47
CA ILE A 158 17.62 -10.17 10.90
C ILE A 158 18.73 -11.07 11.46
N GLY A 159 19.69 -11.51 10.63
CA GLY A 159 20.84 -12.36 11.10
C GLY A 159 20.43 -13.73 11.62
N VAL A 160 19.17 -14.10 11.44
CA VAL A 160 18.56 -15.29 11.99
C VAL A 160 18.04 -16.14 10.83
N HIS A 161 18.58 -17.35 10.69
CA HIS A 161 18.16 -18.28 9.65
C HIS A 161 16.86 -19.01 10.06
N HIS A 162 15.73 -18.44 9.68
CA HIS A 162 14.43 -19.08 9.84
C HIS A 162 14.26 -20.27 8.89
N THR A 163 13.50 -21.28 9.33
CA THR A 163 13.14 -22.43 8.47
C THR A 163 12.33 -21.97 7.25
N LEU A 164 12.47 -22.69 6.13
CA LEU A 164 11.77 -22.36 4.88
C LEU A 164 10.24 -22.27 5.09
N GLY A 165 9.67 -23.21 5.87
CA GLY A 165 8.24 -23.23 6.17
C GLY A 165 7.77 -21.97 6.93
N TYR A 166 8.56 -21.51 7.89
CA TYR A 166 8.28 -20.31 8.68
C TYR A 166 8.30 -19.05 7.79
N ARG A 167 9.34 -18.91 6.93
CA ARG A 167 9.45 -17.81 5.97
C ARG A 167 8.31 -17.79 4.95
N LEU A 168 7.98 -18.95 4.36
CA LEU A 168 6.88 -19.05 3.39
C LEU A 168 5.54 -18.67 4.01
N MET A 169 5.25 -19.17 5.22
CA MET A 169 4.02 -18.80 5.90
C MET A 169 3.97 -17.32 6.25
N GLY A 170 5.11 -16.74 6.67
CA GLY A 170 5.24 -15.30 6.91
C GLY A 170 4.95 -14.47 5.64
N LEU A 171 5.50 -14.88 4.49
CA LEU A 171 5.23 -14.24 3.20
C LEU A 171 3.76 -14.35 2.79
N VAL A 172 3.17 -15.54 2.90
CA VAL A 172 1.75 -15.76 2.57
C VAL A 172 0.85 -14.90 3.47
N PHE A 173 1.12 -14.87 4.77
CA PHE A 173 0.39 -14.04 5.73
C PHE A 173 0.49 -12.55 5.36
N LEU A 174 1.70 -12.07 5.05
CA LEU A 174 1.94 -10.68 4.66
C LEU A 174 1.23 -10.33 3.34
N VAL A 175 1.33 -11.17 2.31
CA VAL A 175 0.68 -10.94 1.01
C VAL A 175 -0.84 -10.94 1.16
N CYS A 176 -1.42 -11.89 1.89
CA CYS A 176 -2.86 -11.93 2.15
C CYS A 176 -3.33 -10.70 2.96
N GLY A 177 -2.55 -10.29 3.97
CA GLY A 177 -2.85 -9.10 4.76
C GLY A 177 -2.81 -7.82 3.93
N LEU A 178 -1.76 -7.62 3.11
CA LEU A 178 -1.66 -6.47 2.21
C LEU A 178 -2.80 -6.45 1.17
N THR A 179 -3.14 -7.62 0.60
CA THR A 179 -4.25 -7.74 -0.36
C THR A 179 -5.58 -7.43 0.31
N TRP A 180 -5.78 -7.85 1.56
CA TRP A 180 -6.98 -7.52 2.32
C TRP A 180 -7.08 -6.02 2.59
N VAL A 181 -6.02 -5.36 3.05
CA VAL A 181 -5.98 -3.90 3.24
C VAL A 181 -6.29 -3.19 1.92
N HIS A 182 -5.64 -3.59 0.82
CA HIS A 182 -5.88 -3.04 -0.51
C HIS A 182 -7.35 -3.19 -0.93
N SER A 183 -7.93 -4.37 -0.79
CA SER A 183 -9.34 -4.64 -1.14
C SER A 183 -10.31 -3.83 -0.27
N PHE A 184 -10.00 -3.67 1.02
CA PHE A 184 -10.79 -2.89 1.96
C PHE A 184 -10.83 -1.40 1.58
N TYR A 185 -9.68 -0.82 1.22
CA TYR A 185 -9.64 0.56 0.74
C TYR A 185 -10.25 0.73 -0.66
N THR A 186 -10.18 -0.29 -1.51
CA THR A 186 -10.91 -0.31 -2.78
C THR A 186 -12.42 -0.26 -2.53
N LEU A 187 -12.92 -1.05 -1.57
CA LEU A 187 -14.32 -1.03 -1.16
C LEU A 187 -14.72 0.34 -0.59
N GLY A 188 -13.90 0.90 0.30
CA GLY A 188 -14.13 2.24 0.85
C GLY A 188 -14.19 3.33 -0.23
N GLY A 189 -13.25 3.29 -1.19
CA GLY A 189 -13.20 4.22 -2.32
C GLY A 189 -14.41 4.10 -3.28
N THR A 190 -14.97 2.89 -3.44
CA THR A 190 -16.19 2.70 -4.24
C THR A 190 -17.46 3.08 -3.48
N LEU A 191 -17.52 2.79 -2.18
CA LEU A 191 -18.72 3.02 -1.37
C LEU A 191 -18.89 4.49 -1.00
N PHE A 192 -17.82 5.13 -0.51
CA PHE A 192 -17.87 6.51 -0.04
C PHE A 192 -17.41 7.48 -1.13
N ARG A 193 -18.23 8.46 -1.40
CA ARG A 193 -17.95 9.52 -2.37
C ARG A 193 -17.01 10.58 -1.82
N LYS A 194 -17.23 10.98 -0.56
CA LYS A 194 -16.42 11.97 0.15
C LYS A 194 -15.79 11.32 1.37
N TYR A 195 -14.58 11.75 1.68
CA TYR A 195 -13.84 11.27 2.86
C TYR A 195 -13.62 9.75 2.91
N ALA A 196 -13.64 9.07 1.74
CA ALA A 196 -13.45 7.61 1.65
C ALA A 196 -12.22 7.13 2.43
N PHE A 197 -11.08 7.81 2.24
CA PHE A 197 -9.85 7.51 2.96
C PHE A 197 -10.01 7.62 4.49
N VAL A 198 -10.59 8.73 4.96
CA VAL A 198 -10.74 9.00 6.40
C VAL A 198 -11.65 7.95 7.06
N ILE A 199 -12.82 7.70 6.46
CA ILE A 199 -13.79 6.74 6.99
C ILE A 199 -13.21 5.32 7.00
N SER A 200 -12.57 4.90 5.91
CA SER A 200 -11.94 3.58 5.81
C SER A 200 -10.78 3.44 6.81
N SER A 201 -9.97 4.49 6.99
CA SER A 201 -8.87 4.47 7.95
C SER A 201 -9.36 4.39 9.38
N ILE A 202 -10.40 5.15 9.75
CA ILE A 202 -11.01 5.06 11.09
C ILE A 202 -11.55 3.64 11.32
N ALA A 203 -12.28 3.07 10.37
CA ALA A 203 -12.82 1.71 10.49
C ALA A 203 -11.71 0.66 10.63
N LEU A 204 -10.61 0.80 9.86
CA LEU A 204 -9.46 -0.09 9.94
C LEU A 204 -8.74 0.04 11.28
N VAL A 205 -8.49 1.27 11.77
CA VAL A 205 -7.84 1.51 13.07
C VAL A 205 -8.68 0.92 14.20
N VAL A 206 -9.99 1.15 14.21
CA VAL A 206 -10.89 0.56 15.21
C VAL A 206 -10.85 -0.97 15.15
N GLY A 207 -10.93 -1.56 13.95
CA GLY A 207 -10.85 -3.01 13.77
C GLY A 207 -9.53 -3.60 14.26
N VAL A 208 -8.40 -3.00 13.91
CA VAL A 208 -7.06 -3.42 14.36
C VAL A 208 -6.93 -3.27 15.88
N THR A 209 -7.41 -2.17 16.45
CA THR A 209 -7.37 -1.95 17.91
C THR A 209 -8.15 -3.02 18.65
N LEU A 210 -9.34 -3.38 18.16
CA LEU A 210 -10.15 -4.46 18.74
C LEU A 210 -9.45 -5.83 18.64
N LEU A 211 -8.82 -6.12 17.48
CA LEU A 211 -8.04 -7.35 17.29
C LEU A 211 -6.83 -7.42 18.25
N VAL A 212 -6.10 -6.31 18.40
CA VAL A 212 -4.96 -6.24 19.35
C VAL A 212 -5.43 -6.42 20.79
N TRP A 213 -6.53 -5.76 21.18
CA TRP A 213 -7.12 -5.92 22.52
C TRP A 213 -7.54 -7.36 22.79
N PHE A 214 -8.23 -7.99 21.82
CA PHE A 214 -8.61 -9.41 21.91
C PHE A 214 -7.38 -10.32 22.00
N SER A 215 -6.37 -10.11 21.16
CA SER A 215 -5.14 -10.90 21.14
C SER A 215 -4.40 -10.84 22.47
N LYS A 216 -4.34 -9.66 23.09
CA LYS A 216 -3.69 -9.45 24.38
C LYS A 216 -4.42 -10.21 25.51
N ASN A 217 -5.75 -10.21 25.49
CA ASN A 217 -6.55 -10.86 26.54
C ASN A 217 -6.59 -12.40 26.41
N HIS A 218 -6.31 -12.93 25.21
CA HIS A 218 -6.33 -14.38 24.93
C HIS A 218 -4.97 -15.00 24.65
N GLU A 219 -3.86 -14.26 24.94
CA GLU A 219 -2.46 -14.70 24.70
C GLU A 219 -2.24 -15.25 23.27
N VAL A 220 -2.84 -14.61 22.26
CA VAL A 220 -2.73 -15.07 20.88
C VAL A 220 -1.30 -14.91 20.40
N ARG A 221 -0.67 -16.02 20.01
CA ARG A 221 0.66 -16.05 19.44
C ARG A 221 0.59 -16.36 17.95
N LEU A 222 1.04 -15.42 17.12
CA LEU A 222 1.06 -15.58 15.65
C LEU A 222 2.29 -16.36 15.20
N PHE A 223 3.46 -15.82 15.47
CA PHE A 223 4.75 -16.41 15.18
C PHE A 223 5.57 -16.43 16.46
N VAL A 224 6.09 -17.59 16.83
CA VAL A 224 6.89 -17.78 18.05
C VAL A 224 8.26 -18.29 17.65
N THR A 225 9.29 -17.59 18.10
CA THR A 225 10.68 -17.98 17.91
C THR A 225 11.36 -18.00 19.29
N ASN A 226 11.83 -19.15 19.71
CA ASN A 226 12.59 -19.29 20.94
C ASN A 226 14.09 -19.27 20.62
N TYR A 227 14.83 -18.47 21.37
CA TYR A 227 16.28 -18.32 21.22
C TYR A 227 16.98 -18.85 22.48
N GLU A 228 18.06 -19.61 22.28
CA GLU A 228 19.03 -19.95 23.30
C GLU A 228 20.43 -19.55 22.78
N ASN A 229 21.14 -18.76 23.55
CA ASN A 229 22.49 -18.26 23.21
C ASN A 229 22.58 -17.61 21.82
N GLY A 230 21.51 -16.92 21.37
CA GLY A 230 21.46 -16.27 20.06
C GLY A 230 21.14 -17.21 18.89
N VAL A 231 20.89 -18.49 19.14
CA VAL A 231 20.51 -19.48 18.12
C VAL A 231 19.02 -19.79 18.22
N ILE A 232 18.34 -19.96 17.09
CA ILE A 232 16.94 -20.41 17.08
C ILE A 232 16.88 -21.88 17.49
N VAL A 233 16.22 -22.15 18.61
CA VAL A 233 16.00 -23.52 19.11
C VAL A 233 14.66 -24.06 18.63
N LYS A 234 13.64 -23.21 18.55
CA LYS A 234 12.30 -23.64 18.17
C LYS A 234 11.53 -22.53 17.46
N GLU A 235 10.95 -22.88 16.34
CA GLU A 235 10.00 -22.06 15.59
C GLU A 235 8.62 -22.70 15.59
N GLN A 236 7.60 -21.93 15.88
CA GLN A 236 6.21 -22.38 15.84
C GLN A 236 5.33 -21.34 15.19
N ILE A 237 4.45 -21.80 14.31
CA ILE A 237 3.41 -20.99 13.70
C ILE A 237 2.12 -21.27 14.49
N GLY A 238 1.55 -20.23 15.10
CA GLY A 238 0.32 -20.36 15.85
C GLY A 238 -0.87 -20.70 14.92
N THR A 239 -1.81 -21.50 15.41
CA THR A 239 -3.03 -21.84 14.65
C THR A 239 -3.81 -20.59 14.21
N VAL A 240 -3.78 -19.53 15.02
CA VAL A 240 -4.43 -18.26 14.69
C VAL A 240 -3.85 -17.61 13.44
N THR A 241 -2.56 -17.81 13.12
CA THR A 241 -1.94 -17.31 11.90
C THR A 241 -2.61 -17.89 10.64
N TYR A 242 -2.89 -19.20 10.65
CA TYR A 242 -3.60 -19.85 9.53
C TYR A 242 -5.03 -19.35 9.39
N ILE A 243 -5.75 -19.20 10.51
CA ILE A 243 -7.13 -18.69 10.53
C ILE A 243 -7.18 -17.25 10.00
N LEU A 244 -6.29 -16.37 10.46
CA LEU A 244 -6.22 -14.98 9.99
C LEU A 244 -5.83 -14.91 8.52
N THR A 245 -4.91 -15.76 8.06
CA THR A 245 -4.53 -15.81 6.64
C THR A 245 -5.72 -16.18 5.76
N ALA A 246 -6.46 -17.21 6.15
CA ALA A 246 -7.68 -17.62 5.46
C ALA A 246 -8.75 -16.51 5.49
N PHE A 247 -8.94 -15.86 6.63
CA PHE A 247 -9.81 -14.70 6.78
C PHE A 247 -9.43 -13.59 5.81
N PHE A 248 -8.17 -13.17 5.78
CA PHE A 248 -7.70 -12.13 4.87
C PHE A 248 -7.92 -12.49 3.40
N ALA A 249 -7.65 -13.74 3.01
CA ALA A 249 -7.87 -14.20 1.63
C ALA A 249 -9.35 -14.14 1.23
N VAL A 250 -10.24 -14.72 2.06
CA VAL A 250 -11.69 -14.77 1.77
C VAL A 250 -12.28 -13.37 1.76
N PHE A 251 -11.98 -12.53 2.76
CA PHE A 251 -12.52 -11.17 2.83
C PHE A 251 -11.97 -10.27 1.73
N SER A 252 -10.76 -10.51 1.22
CA SER A 252 -10.25 -9.82 0.03
C SER A 252 -11.15 -10.06 -1.18
N ILE A 253 -11.52 -11.31 -1.42
CA ILE A 253 -12.41 -11.68 -2.54
C ILE A 253 -13.78 -11.02 -2.37
N VAL A 254 -14.35 -11.09 -1.15
CA VAL A 254 -15.65 -10.48 -0.85
C VAL A 254 -15.62 -8.97 -1.06
N ASN A 255 -14.57 -8.28 -0.59
CA ASN A 255 -14.43 -6.83 -0.73
C ASN A 255 -14.34 -6.42 -2.22
N TYR A 256 -13.54 -7.13 -3.04
CA TYR A 256 -13.47 -6.83 -4.47
C TYR A 256 -14.79 -7.10 -5.19
N TRP A 257 -15.47 -8.18 -4.84
CA TRP A 257 -16.78 -8.49 -5.41
C TRP A 257 -17.82 -7.42 -5.05
N LEU A 258 -17.89 -7.00 -3.78
CA LEU A 258 -18.76 -5.92 -3.34
C LEU A 258 -18.43 -4.60 -4.03
N SER A 259 -17.13 -4.26 -4.11
CA SER A 259 -16.65 -3.05 -4.81
C SER A 259 -17.12 -3.03 -6.27
N PHE A 260 -16.99 -4.16 -6.97
CA PHE A 260 -17.45 -4.28 -8.34
C PHE A 260 -18.97 -4.18 -8.46
N ARG A 261 -19.72 -4.79 -7.52
CA ARG A 261 -21.18 -4.70 -7.49
C ARG A 261 -21.66 -3.26 -7.29
N ILE A 262 -21.02 -2.52 -6.38
CA ILE A 262 -21.30 -1.08 -6.15
C ILE A 262 -20.94 -0.28 -7.41
N PHE A 263 -19.78 -0.55 -8.01
CA PHE A 263 -19.33 0.12 -9.22
C PHE A 263 -20.29 -0.01 -10.40
N LYS A 264 -20.93 -1.18 -10.56
CA LYS A 264 -21.99 -1.37 -11.59
C LYS A 264 -23.17 -0.43 -11.44
N GLY A 265 -23.47 -0.03 -10.21
CA GLY A 265 -24.56 0.90 -9.88
C GLY A 265 -24.17 2.37 -9.98
N PHE A 266 -22.96 2.71 -10.47
CA PHE A 266 -22.54 4.10 -10.61
C PHE A 266 -23.37 4.82 -11.64
N GLU A 267 -24.17 5.78 -11.19
CA GLU A 267 -25.02 6.66 -12.00
C GLU A 267 -24.44 8.09 -12.01
N LEU A 268 -24.86 8.90 -12.98
CA LEU A 268 -24.49 10.31 -13.09
C LEU A 268 -25.02 11.16 -11.93
N ILE A 269 -26.16 10.75 -11.38
CA ILE A 269 -26.83 11.42 -10.28
C ILE A 269 -26.91 10.43 -9.12
N THR A 270 -26.07 10.63 -8.11
CA THR A 270 -26.00 9.80 -6.90
C THR A 270 -26.17 10.65 -5.65
N ASN A 271 -26.46 9.99 -4.54
CA ASN A 271 -26.57 10.61 -3.22
C ASN A 271 -25.28 11.37 -2.84
N LYS A 272 -25.39 12.42 -2.01
CA LYS A 272 -24.23 13.30 -1.68
C LYS A 272 -23.07 12.61 -0.96
N TRP A 273 -23.33 11.49 -0.27
CA TRP A 273 -22.37 10.85 0.64
C TRP A 273 -21.90 9.45 0.19
N MET A 274 -22.81 8.68 -0.45
CA MET A 274 -22.56 7.30 -0.85
C MET A 274 -22.87 7.12 -2.35
N ASN A 275 -22.14 6.20 -2.98
CA ASN A 275 -22.36 5.85 -4.38
C ASN A 275 -23.41 4.74 -4.56
N TYR A 276 -23.95 4.18 -3.48
CA TYR A 276 -24.94 3.13 -3.48
C TYR A 276 -26.26 3.62 -2.88
N ASP A 277 -27.34 3.38 -3.58
CA ASP A 277 -28.70 3.70 -3.11
C ASP A 277 -29.30 2.45 -2.47
N PHE A 278 -29.41 2.44 -1.13
CA PHE A 278 -29.94 1.31 -0.37
C PHE A 278 -31.47 1.16 -0.52
N TYR A 279 -32.12 2.11 -1.16
CA TYR A 279 -33.59 2.17 -1.32
C TYR A 279 -34.09 1.70 -2.70
N LYS A 280 -33.23 1.13 -3.54
CA LYS A 280 -33.63 0.52 -4.83
C LYS A 280 -33.62 -0.99 -4.78
#